data_865f26634628bf7b5581024677ccbf75
#
_entry.id   865f26634628bf7b5581024677ccbf75
#
_cell.length_a   1.000
_cell.length_b   1.000
_cell.length_c   1.000
_cell.angle_alpha   90.00
_cell.angle_beta   90.00
_cell.angle_gamma   90.00
#
_symmetry.space_group_name_H-M   'P 1'
#
loop_
_entity.id
_entity.type
_entity.pdbx_description
1 polymer ?
#
loop_
_entity_poly.entity_id
_entity_poly.type
_entity_poly.pdbx_seq_one_letter_code
_entity_poly.pdbx_strand_id
1 'polypeptide(L)'
;MHCFNLDAEAMKPWAEAGCYIAYGGPLTFKKADEVRQSAQLVACDHLLTETDSPYMTPEPMRGMECGPEHTIFTAAQMLEIRGAEDSLSQKALLNQLYQNALELLDRKPTAWQLSQ
;
A
#
# COMPACT_ATOMS: atom_id res chain seq x y z
N MET A 1 6.43 -5.14 -4.72
CA MET A 1 6.74 -5.69 -3.36
C MET A 1 5.44 -5.82 -2.59
N HIS A 2 5.00 -7.03 -2.42
CA HIS A 2 3.78 -7.37 -1.65
C HIS A 2 4.06 -7.38 -0.15
N CYS A 3 3.10 -6.93 0.63
CA CYS A 3 3.11 -6.94 2.11
C CYS A 3 4.41 -6.37 2.70
N PHE A 4 4.83 -5.19 2.22
CA PHE A 4 6.09 -4.60 2.67
C PHE A 4 6.01 -4.25 4.17
N ASN A 5 6.93 -4.77 4.94
CA ASN A 5 6.93 -4.69 6.39
C ASN A 5 8.35 -4.47 6.96
N LEU A 6 9.14 -3.68 6.28
CA LEU A 6 10.51 -3.36 6.67
C LEU A 6 10.72 -1.85 6.73
N ASP A 7 11.93 -1.43 7.06
CA ASP A 7 12.31 -0.03 7.17
C ASP A 7 12.58 0.65 5.82
N ALA A 8 12.89 1.92 5.87
CA ALA A 8 13.17 2.73 4.70
C ALA A 8 14.43 2.29 3.94
N GLU A 9 15.45 1.81 4.65
CA GLU A 9 16.70 1.36 4.03
C GLU A 9 16.45 0.10 3.18
N ALA A 10 15.65 -0.83 3.69
CA ALA A 10 15.25 -2.03 2.96
C ALA A 10 14.36 -1.70 1.76
N MET A 11 13.57 -0.64 1.83
CA MET A 11 12.66 -0.21 0.77
C MET A 11 13.39 0.42 -0.43
N LYS A 12 14.43 1.20 -0.18
CA LYS A 12 15.13 2.00 -1.20
C LYS A 12 15.53 1.23 -2.45
N PRO A 13 16.24 0.09 -2.38
CA PRO A 13 16.67 -0.60 -3.59
C PRO A 13 15.51 -1.08 -4.47
N TRP A 14 14.38 -1.42 -3.87
CA TRP A 14 13.18 -1.82 -4.61
C TRP A 14 12.52 -0.62 -5.30
N ALA A 15 12.45 0.51 -4.61
CA ALA A 15 11.95 1.76 -5.18
C ALA A 15 12.84 2.25 -6.34
N GLU A 16 14.15 2.19 -6.18
CA GLU A 16 15.12 2.54 -7.22
C GLU A 16 15.03 1.62 -8.44
N ALA A 17 14.69 0.36 -8.23
CA ALA A 17 14.43 -0.59 -9.31
C ALA A 17 13.08 -0.38 -10.02
N GLY A 18 12.28 0.62 -9.61
CA GLY A 18 10.98 0.93 -10.19
C GLY A 18 9.83 0.06 -9.71
N CYS A 19 10.01 -0.63 -8.58
CA CYS A 19 8.95 -1.48 -8.01
C CYS A 19 7.84 -0.66 -7.38
N TYR A 20 6.60 -1.11 -7.53
CA TYR A 20 5.50 -0.68 -6.66
C TYR A 20 5.70 -1.30 -5.28
N ILE A 21 5.40 -0.52 -4.24
CA ILE A 21 5.51 -0.96 -2.84
C ILE A 21 4.10 -1.00 -2.24
N ALA A 22 3.67 -2.18 -1.83
CA ALA A 22 2.32 -2.40 -1.30
C ALA A 22 2.36 -2.58 0.22
N TYR A 23 1.56 -1.80 0.91
CA TYR A 23 1.42 -1.82 2.37
C TYR A 23 0.05 -2.36 2.76
N GLY A 24 0.05 -3.26 3.73
CA GLY A 24 -1.16 -3.88 4.28
C GLY A 24 -1.39 -3.57 5.76
N GLY A 25 -2.11 -4.45 6.43
CA GLY A 25 -2.46 -4.31 7.85
C GLY A 25 -1.32 -3.93 8.79
N PRO A 26 -0.10 -4.49 8.64
CA PRO A 26 1.04 -4.13 9.48
C PRO A 26 1.34 -2.64 9.57
N LEU A 27 0.97 -1.84 8.55
CA LEU A 27 1.12 -0.39 8.58
C LEU A 27 0.38 0.27 9.76
N THR A 28 -0.70 -0.35 10.21
CA THR A 28 -1.56 0.14 11.31
C THR A 28 -1.14 -0.35 12.69
N PHE A 29 -0.17 -1.25 12.78
CA PHE A 29 0.20 -1.88 14.06
C PHE A 29 0.92 -0.90 14.98
N LYS A 30 0.77 -1.10 16.30
CA LYS A 30 1.27 -0.16 17.32
C LYS A 30 2.78 0.10 17.23
N LYS A 31 3.57 -0.93 16.91
CA LYS A 31 5.04 -0.87 16.88
C LYS A 31 5.59 -0.82 15.44
N ALA A 32 4.89 -0.15 14.53
CA ALA A 32 5.22 -0.15 13.10
C ALA A 32 5.84 1.18 12.62
N ASP A 33 6.55 1.90 13.47
CA ASP A 33 7.10 3.22 13.12
C ASP A 33 8.07 3.17 11.94
N GLU A 34 8.91 2.15 11.87
CA GLU A 34 9.86 1.95 10.77
C GLU A 34 9.14 1.70 9.44
N VAL A 35 8.07 0.91 9.47
CA VAL A 35 7.23 0.65 8.29
C VAL A 35 6.53 1.92 7.82
N ARG A 36 6.00 2.72 8.77
CA ARG A 36 5.37 4.01 8.45
C ARG A 36 6.36 4.99 7.84
N GLN A 37 7.59 5.05 8.33
CA GLN A 37 8.64 5.87 7.75
C GLN A 37 8.95 5.44 6.32
N SER A 38 9.02 4.15 6.04
CA SER A 38 9.21 3.66 4.67
C SER A 38 8.05 4.08 3.76
N ALA A 39 6.81 3.96 4.24
CA ALA A 39 5.60 4.34 3.50
C ALA A 39 5.54 5.85 3.20
N GLN A 40 6.14 6.67 4.05
CA GLN A 40 6.23 8.12 3.82
C GLN A 40 7.18 8.47 2.67
N LEU A 41 8.17 7.65 2.40
CA LEU A 41 9.24 7.92 1.44
C LEU A 41 9.00 7.34 0.04
N VAL A 42 8.07 6.42 -0.12
CA VAL A 42 7.74 5.85 -1.43
C VAL A 42 7.17 6.93 -2.34
N ALA A 43 7.60 6.95 -3.61
CA ALA A 43 7.00 7.82 -4.62
C ALA A 43 5.51 7.57 -4.73
N CYS A 44 4.72 8.65 -4.78
CA CYS A 44 3.26 8.58 -4.71
C CYS A 44 2.65 7.72 -5.84
N ASP A 45 3.27 7.72 -7.00
CA ASP A 45 2.85 6.94 -8.18
C ASP A 45 3.27 5.47 -8.15
N HIS A 46 4.01 5.03 -7.12
CA HIS A 46 4.44 3.63 -6.91
C HIS A 46 3.93 3.05 -5.59
N LEU A 47 3.00 3.73 -4.95
CA LEU A 47 2.44 3.36 -3.65
C LEU A 47 1.14 2.56 -3.85
N LEU A 48 1.00 1.47 -3.09
CA LEU A 48 -0.20 0.64 -3.11
C LEU A 48 -0.65 0.31 -1.68
N THR A 49 -1.95 0.09 -1.53
CA THR A 49 -2.53 -0.52 -0.33
C THR A 49 -3.10 -1.88 -0.67
N GLU A 50 -3.03 -2.80 0.28
CA GLU A 50 -3.45 -4.18 0.09
C GLU A 50 -3.98 -4.81 1.37
N THR A 51 -4.39 -6.08 1.30
CA THR A 51 -4.58 -6.94 2.46
C THR A 51 -3.82 -8.24 2.25
N ASP A 52 -3.44 -8.88 3.35
CA ASP A 52 -2.91 -10.24 3.37
C ASP A 52 -3.98 -11.23 3.84
N SER A 53 -5.23 -10.99 3.42
CA SER A 53 -6.38 -11.78 3.83
C SER A 53 -6.12 -13.28 3.67
N PRO A 54 -6.50 -14.10 4.65
CA PRO A 54 -7.26 -13.77 5.86
C PRO A 54 -6.40 -13.31 7.05
N TYR A 55 -5.12 -13.02 6.86
CA TYR A 55 -4.13 -12.69 7.87
C TYR A 55 -3.89 -11.17 7.97
N MET A 56 -3.12 -10.78 8.99
CA MET A 56 -2.60 -9.41 9.16
C MET A 56 -3.70 -8.35 9.18
N THR A 57 -4.79 -8.64 9.87
CA THR A 57 -5.93 -7.72 9.99
C THR A 57 -5.48 -6.38 10.55
N PRO A 58 -5.79 -5.25 9.88
CA PRO A 58 -5.40 -3.92 10.37
C PRO A 58 -6.16 -3.52 11.63
N GLU A 59 -5.56 -2.61 12.41
CA GLU A 59 -6.28 -1.92 13.48
C GLU A 59 -7.43 -1.08 12.87
N PRO A 60 -8.60 -0.95 13.52
CA PRO A 60 -8.94 -1.45 14.85
C PRO A 60 -9.50 -2.89 14.85
N MET A 61 -9.43 -3.61 13.74
CA MET A 61 -10.07 -4.91 13.56
C MET A 61 -9.17 -6.10 13.95
N ARG A 62 -8.04 -5.84 14.61
CA ARG A 62 -7.13 -6.91 15.09
C ARG A 62 -7.88 -7.96 15.89
N GLY A 63 -7.55 -9.25 15.64
CA GLY A 63 -8.21 -10.38 16.27
C GLY A 63 -9.38 -10.97 15.47
N MET A 64 -9.84 -10.27 14.44
CA MET A 64 -10.81 -10.76 13.46
C MET A 64 -10.11 -11.31 12.23
N GLU A 65 -10.79 -12.16 11.48
CA GLU A 65 -10.31 -12.59 10.16
C GLU A 65 -10.31 -11.41 9.19
N CYS A 66 -9.22 -11.24 8.45
CA CYS A 66 -9.10 -10.15 7.51
C CYS A 66 -9.84 -10.44 6.21
N GLY A 67 -10.69 -9.51 5.78
CA GLY A 67 -11.30 -9.51 4.46
C GLY A 67 -10.71 -8.40 3.57
N PRO A 68 -10.92 -8.46 2.25
CA PRO A 68 -10.43 -7.43 1.32
C PRO A 68 -10.93 -6.02 1.66
N GLU A 69 -12.13 -5.90 2.21
CA GLU A 69 -12.74 -4.64 2.65
C GLU A 69 -11.93 -3.92 3.74
N HIS A 70 -11.13 -4.66 4.51
CA HIS A 70 -10.31 -4.08 5.57
C HIS A 70 -9.16 -3.20 5.05
N THR A 71 -8.91 -3.19 3.75
CA THR A 71 -7.93 -2.28 3.14
C THR A 71 -8.24 -0.81 3.42
N ILE A 72 -9.50 -0.47 3.72
CA ILE A 72 -9.91 0.91 4.07
C ILE A 72 -9.16 1.44 5.30
N PHE A 73 -8.86 0.58 6.27
CA PHE A 73 -8.13 0.98 7.48
C PHE A 73 -6.65 1.25 7.17
N THR A 74 -6.06 0.46 6.29
CA THR A 74 -4.70 0.70 5.79
C THR A 74 -4.65 2.00 4.98
N ALA A 75 -5.63 2.24 4.13
CA ALA A 75 -5.72 3.47 3.36
C ALA A 75 -5.88 4.70 4.28
N ALA A 76 -6.71 4.60 5.32
CA ALA A 76 -6.87 5.68 6.31
C ALA A 76 -5.54 6.00 7.01
N GLN A 77 -4.79 4.98 7.41
CA GLN A 77 -3.46 5.16 8.00
C GLN A 77 -2.48 5.80 7.01
N MET A 78 -2.57 5.43 5.74
CA MET A 78 -1.72 6.02 4.69
C MET A 78 -2.02 7.51 4.50
N LEU A 79 -3.27 7.93 4.55
CA LEU A 79 -3.65 9.34 4.51
C LEU A 79 -2.97 10.14 5.62
N GLU A 80 -2.99 9.60 6.83
CA GLU A 80 -2.35 10.21 8.00
C GLU A 80 -0.83 10.30 7.84
N ILE A 81 -0.18 9.20 7.46
CA ILE A 81 1.28 9.14 7.25
C ILE A 81 1.73 10.15 6.20
N ARG A 82 0.96 10.30 5.13
CA ARG A 82 1.29 11.20 4.01
C ARG A 82 0.83 12.65 4.24
N GLY A 83 0.26 12.96 5.39
CA GLY A 83 -0.16 14.31 5.75
C GLY A 83 -1.38 14.83 5.00
N ALA A 84 -2.22 13.96 4.49
CA ALA A 84 -3.47 14.34 3.80
C ALA A 84 -4.55 14.65 4.83
N GLU A 85 -4.63 15.90 5.29
CA GLU A 85 -5.51 16.32 6.38
C GLU A 85 -6.86 16.85 5.89
N ASP A 86 -6.89 17.54 4.75
CA ASP A 86 -8.14 18.09 4.19
C ASP A 86 -8.79 17.13 3.20
N SER A 87 -10.07 17.35 2.94
CA SER A 87 -10.88 16.51 2.04
C SER A 87 -10.31 16.42 0.62
N LEU A 88 -9.75 17.51 0.10
CA LEU A 88 -9.19 17.55 -1.25
C LEU A 88 -7.91 16.71 -1.35
N SER A 89 -7.00 16.87 -0.38
CA SER A 89 -5.76 16.08 -0.30
C SER A 89 -6.04 14.59 -0.12
N GLN A 90 -7.01 14.24 0.71
CA GLN A 90 -7.44 12.86 0.93
C GLN A 90 -7.97 12.22 -0.35
N LYS A 91 -8.85 12.91 -1.06
CA LYS A 91 -9.38 12.43 -2.35
C LYS A 91 -8.28 12.27 -3.39
N ALA A 92 -7.34 13.20 -3.45
CA ALA A 92 -6.22 13.16 -4.39
C ALA A 92 -5.35 11.92 -4.13
N LEU A 93 -5.00 11.64 -2.87
CA LEU A 93 -4.19 10.47 -2.51
C LEU A 93 -4.94 9.17 -2.77
N LEU A 94 -6.21 9.06 -2.37
CA LEU A 94 -7.01 7.86 -2.62
C LEU A 94 -7.17 7.59 -4.12
N ASN A 95 -7.37 8.64 -4.91
CA ASN A 95 -7.42 8.50 -6.36
C ASN A 95 -6.07 8.05 -6.95
N GLN A 96 -4.96 8.57 -6.42
CA GLN A 96 -3.63 8.14 -6.85
C GLN A 96 -3.39 6.66 -6.55
N LEU A 97 -3.75 6.18 -5.35
CA LEU A 97 -3.65 4.77 -5.00
C LEU A 97 -4.48 3.89 -5.95
N TYR A 98 -5.69 4.33 -6.27
CA TYR A 98 -6.56 3.65 -7.22
C TYR A 98 -5.94 3.60 -8.63
N GLN A 99 -5.43 4.72 -9.13
CA GLN A 99 -4.79 4.78 -10.44
C GLN A 99 -3.53 3.91 -10.49
N ASN A 100 -2.73 3.88 -9.42
CA ASN A 100 -1.56 3.00 -9.32
C ASN A 100 -1.95 1.53 -9.46
N ALA A 101 -3.02 1.12 -8.78
CA ALA A 101 -3.53 -0.25 -8.87
C ALA A 101 -4.02 -0.59 -10.28
N LEU A 102 -4.76 0.31 -10.90
CA LEU A 102 -5.21 0.13 -12.29
C LEU A 102 -4.02 0.00 -13.25
N GLU A 103 -3.04 0.87 -13.13
CA GLU A 103 -1.87 0.86 -13.99
C GLU A 103 -1.08 -0.45 -13.86
N LEU A 104 -0.94 -0.96 -12.64
CA LEU A 104 -0.26 -2.22 -12.39
C LEU A 104 -1.04 -3.44 -12.87
N LEU A 105 -2.36 -3.47 -12.64
CA LEU A 105 -3.20 -4.65 -12.88
C LEU A 105 -3.80 -4.68 -14.28
N ASP A 106 -4.10 -3.52 -14.87
CA ASP A 106 -4.72 -3.36 -16.19
C ASP A 106 -3.69 -3.18 -17.32
N ARG A 107 -2.49 -3.68 -17.12
CA ARG A 107 -1.45 -3.65 -18.16
C ARG A 107 -1.90 -4.38 -19.41
N LYS A 108 -1.43 -3.89 -20.56
CA LYS A 108 -1.52 -4.66 -21.79
C LYS A 108 -0.88 -6.03 -21.56
N PRO A 109 -1.51 -7.11 -22.03
CA PRO A 109 -0.97 -8.44 -21.86
C PRO A 109 0.44 -8.54 -22.45
N THR A 110 1.29 -9.28 -21.77
CA THR A 110 2.63 -9.59 -22.28
C THR A 110 2.54 -10.50 -23.51
N ALA A 111 3.62 -10.57 -24.27
CA ALA A 111 3.69 -11.48 -25.42
C ALA A 111 3.37 -12.93 -25.02
N TRP A 112 3.82 -13.36 -23.84
CA TRP A 112 3.51 -14.70 -23.32
C TRP A 112 2.01 -14.87 -23.06
N GLN A 113 1.37 -13.91 -22.45
CA GLN A 113 -0.08 -13.96 -22.21
C GLN A 113 -0.88 -13.98 -23.51
N LEU A 114 -0.42 -13.25 -24.53
CA LEU A 114 -1.06 -13.25 -25.85
C LEU A 114 -0.85 -14.57 -26.60
N SER A 115 0.17 -15.33 -26.27
CA SER A 115 0.45 -16.63 -26.88
C SER A 115 -0.35 -17.80 -26.27
N GLN A 116 -1.10 -17.56 -25.19
CA GLN A 116 -1.98 -18.56 -24.55
C GLN A 116 -3.36 -18.68 -25.21
#